data_d94c8fb1712a1dc03003baef291cc50c
#
_entry.id   d94c8fb1712a1dc03003baef291cc50c
#
_cell.length_a   1.000
_cell.length_b   1.000
_cell.length_c   1.000
_cell.angle_alpha   90.00
_cell.angle_beta   90.00
_cell.angle_gamma   90.00
#
_symmetry.space_group_name_H-M   'P 1'
#
loop_
_entity.id
_entity.type
_entity.pdbx_description
1 polymer ?
#
loop_
_entity_poly.entity_id
_entity_poly.type
_entity_poly.pdbx_seq_one_letter_code
_entity_poly.pdbx_strand_id
1 'polypeptide(L)'
;MTRDVRGWEPEFGISDGQRNALLSELETASRGQSSIRYPRYPREKGLKRILVTGFDPFTLDADIRISNPSGATALALDGTVIQTADGPARIETAMFPVRWADFAEGTVERALRPYLPKVDLFTTVSQGRVGRFDVERTNGAWRGGYPDNDNVSRTETVPVADAASQPQWTSTTLPYKDIVAADTGRFPVYDHTEVTEIPAGGTVPVVRADGPTSGSTARAGGGGNYLSNEIAYRATLLRDRLGLHDSLPGGHIHTPVLQFGAGNTDPATGAITDPEFVRNRVDIIAQVRAMVTVAMEAAAGSPGS
;
A
#
# COMPACT_ATOMS: atom_id res chain seq x y z
N MET A 1 15.83 -11.28 -7.05
CA MET A 1 16.36 -12.05 -5.90
C MET A 1 15.65 -13.39 -5.71
N THR A 2 14.35 -13.47 -5.66
CA THR A 2 13.60 -14.71 -5.44
C THR A 2 13.68 -15.74 -6.58
N ARG A 3 13.83 -15.33 -7.85
CA ARG A 3 14.04 -16.28 -8.97
C ARG A 3 15.32 -17.08 -8.81
N ASP A 4 16.40 -16.44 -8.41
CA ASP A 4 17.71 -17.11 -8.24
C ASP A 4 17.70 -18.08 -7.07
N VAL A 5 16.98 -17.75 -5.99
CA VAL A 5 16.85 -18.63 -4.82
C VAL A 5 15.95 -19.84 -5.11
N ARG A 6 14.93 -19.72 -5.96
CA ARG A 6 14.07 -20.85 -6.37
C ARG A 6 14.81 -21.90 -7.21
N GLY A 7 15.85 -21.49 -7.92
CA GLY A 7 16.73 -22.39 -8.69
C GLY A 7 17.96 -22.88 -7.92
N TRP A 8 18.14 -22.43 -6.68
CA TRP A 8 19.29 -22.83 -5.89
C TRP A 8 19.18 -24.30 -5.44
N GLU A 9 20.17 -25.10 -5.81
CA GLU A 9 20.33 -26.43 -5.27
C GLU A 9 21.38 -26.39 -4.15
N PRO A 10 20.97 -26.61 -2.89
CA PRO A 10 21.90 -26.56 -1.78
C PRO A 10 22.90 -27.74 -1.85
N GLU A 11 24.10 -27.47 -1.41
CA GLU A 11 25.16 -28.49 -1.29
C GLU A 11 24.76 -29.67 -0.37
N PHE A 12 23.77 -29.40 0.50
CA PHE A 12 23.15 -30.42 1.36
C PHE A 12 21.72 -30.68 0.86
N GLY A 13 21.37 -31.95 0.75
CA GLY A 13 19.99 -32.33 0.37
C GLY A 13 18.98 -31.80 1.37
N ILE A 14 18.06 -30.95 0.91
CA ILE A 14 16.88 -30.53 1.65
C ILE A 14 15.64 -31.01 0.90
N SER A 15 14.58 -31.36 1.63
CA SER A 15 13.30 -31.69 1.02
C SER A 15 12.63 -30.47 0.41
N ASP A 16 11.72 -30.68 -0.55
CA ASP A 16 10.92 -29.59 -1.13
C ASP A 16 10.13 -28.82 -0.07
N GLY A 17 9.63 -29.52 0.96
CA GLY A 17 8.96 -28.89 2.09
C GLY A 17 9.87 -27.93 2.88
N GLN A 18 11.10 -28.32 3.14
CA GLN A 18 12.10 -27.47 3.80
C GLN A 18 12.49 -26.27 2.91
N ARG A 19 12.69 -26.51 1.61
CA ARG A 19 12.97 -25.45 0.65
C ARG A 19 11.84 -24.42 0.62
N ASN A 20 10.60 -24.86 0.49
CA ASN A 20 9.43 -23.98 0.46
C ASN A 20 9.25 -23.19 1.75
N ALA A 21 9.52 -23.81 2.91
CA ALA A 21 9.50 -23.12 4.20
C ALA A 21 10.55 -22.00 4.27
N LEU A 22 11.79 -22.28 3.86
CA LEU A 22 12.87 -21.29 3.81
C LEU A 22 12.57 -20.15 2.83
N LEU A 23 12.01 -20.46 1.66
CA LEU A 23 11.60 -19.45 0.70
C LEU A 23 10.50 -18.55 1.27
N SER A 24 9.50 -19.14 1.91
CA SER A 24 8.42 -18.38 2.56
C SER A 24 8.93 -17.47 3.69
N GLU A 25 9.88 -17.97 4.48
CA GLU A 25 10.51 -17.18 5.54
C GLU A 25 11.34 -16.03 4.94
N LEU A 26 12.14 -16.29 3.90
CA LEU A 26 12.90 -15.26 3.20
C LEU A 26 11.98 -14.19 2.60
N GLU A 27 10.91 -14.59 1.92
CA GLU A 27 9.91 -13.68 1.33
C GLU A 27 9.30 -12.76 2.39
N THR A 28 8.94 -13.31 3.54
CA THR A 28 8.32 -12.58 4.65
C THR A 28 9.33 -11.66 5.36
N ALA A 29 10.52 -12.18 5.68
CA ALA A 29 11.55 -11.46 6.41
C ALA A 29 12.17 -10.32 5.59
N SER A 30 12.45 -10.55 4.30
CA SER A 30 13.04 -9.54 3.40
C SER A 30 12.13 -8.32 3.18
N ARG A 31 10.84 -8.43 3.48
CA ARG A 31 9.85 -7.36 3.35
C ARG A 31 9.37 -6.79 4.69
N GLY A 32 10.04 -7.13 5.78
CA GLY A 32 9.71 -6.60 7.10
C GLY A 32 8.42 -7.14 7.71
N GLN A 33 7.71 -8.07 7.04
CA GLN A 33 6.40 -8.55 7.51
C GLN A 33 6.46 -9.32 8.83
N SER A 34 7.61 -9.94 9.14
CA SER A 34 7.86 -10.65 10.40
C SER A 34 8.59 -9.81 11.46
N SER A 35 9.02 -8.59 11.14
CA SER A 35 9.83 -7.73 12.01
C SER A 35 9.08 -6.57 12.63
N ILE A 36 7.81 -6.35 12.30
CA ILE A 36 6.97 -5.29 12.89
C ILE A 36 6.96 -5.43 14.42
N ARG A 37 7.50 -4.42 15.12
CA ARG A 37 7.64 -4.43 16.58
C ARG A 37 7.41 -3.06 17.17
N TYR A 38 6.27 -2.90 17.81
CA TYR A 38 6.03 -1.75 18.65
C TYR A 38 6.62 -2.01 20.05
N PRO A 39 7.50 -1.12 20.56
CA PRO A 39 8.02 -1.23 21.92
C PRO A 39 6.87 -1.37 22.90
N ARG A 40 7.04 -2.22 23.92
CA ARG A 40 6.15 -2.29 25.06
C ARG A 40 6.43 -1.11 25.98
N TYR A 41 6.20 0.10 25.50
CA TYR A 41 6.09 1.22 26.43
C TYR A 41 4.76 1.04 27.17
N PRO A 42 4.73 1.34 28.47
CA PRO A 42 3.46 1.46 29.18
C PRO A 42 2.58 2.41 28.34
N ARG A 43 1.33 2.04 28.11
CA ARG A 43 0.34 2.92 27.43
C ARG A 43 0.28 4.33 28.04
N GLU A 44 0.67 4.42 29.30
CA GLU A 44 0.80 5.64 30.10
C GLU A 44 1.78 6.70 29.52
N LYS A 45 2.64 6.34 28.58
CA LYS A 45 3.58 7.30 27.93
C LYS A 45 3.13 7.80 26.56
N GLY A 46 1.90 7.47 26.13
CA GLY A 46 1.27 8.10 24.96
C GLY A 46 1.92 7.80 23.60
N LEU A 47 2.77 6.75 23.49
CA LEU A 47 3.34 6.39 22.18
C LEU A 47 2.26 5.85 21.25
N LYS A 48 1.93 6.60 20.21
CA LYS A 48 1.05 6.17 19.12
C LYS A 48 1.78 5.19 18.20
N ARG A 49 1.00 4.36 17.48
CA ARG A 49 1.50 3.31 16.62
C ARG A 49 0.91 3.45 15.23
N ILE A 50 1.75 3.51 14.23
CA ILE A 50 1.36 3.70 12.85
C ILE A 50 1.91 2.54 12.02
N LEU A 51 1.06 1.93 11.17
CA LEU A 51 1.46 0.91 10.23
C LEU A 51 1.38 1.47 8.81
N VAL A 52 2.51 1.44 8.10
CA VAL A 52 2.60 1.89 6.71
C VAL A 52 3.04 0.71 5.84
N THR A 53 2.45 0.56 4.66
CA THR A 53 2.91 -0.45 3.71
C THR A 53 3.52 0.16 2.46
N GLY A 54 4.34 -0.63 1.76
CA GLY A 54 4.88 -0.29 0.46
C GLY A 54 4.99 -1.52 -0.43
N PHE A 55 5.42 -1.31 -1.65
CA PHE A 55 5.58 -2.37 -2.64
C PHE A 55 7.03 -2.52 -3.12
N ASP A 56 7.38 -3.74 -3.52
CA ASP A 56 8.58 -4.00 -4.31
C ASP A 56 8.56 -3.18 -5.61
N PRO A 57 9.71 -2.93 -6.23
CA PRO A 57 9.76 -2.46 -7.62
C PRO A 57 9.07 -3.47 -8.56
N PHE A 58 8.51 -2.96 -9.65
CA PHE A 58 7.93 -3.80 -10.71
C PHE A 58 8.45 -3.34 -12.07
N THR A 59 8.32 -4.18 -13.10
CA THR A 59 8.86 -3.92 -14.44
C THR A 59 10.38 -3.73 -14.51
N LEU A 60 11.13 -4.39 -13.59
CA LEU A 60 12.60 -4.35 -13.59
C LEU A 60 13.23 -5.02 -14.82
N ASP A 61 12.48 -5.83 -15.55
CA ASP A 61 12.83 -6.41 -16.84
C ASP A 61 12.85 -5.36 -17.98
N ALA A 62 12.07 -4.29 -17.84
CA ALA A 62 12.09 -3.15 -18.75
C ALA A 62 13.25 -2.18 -18.44
N ASP A 63 13.48 -1.89 -17.16
CA ASP A 63 14.56 -1.03 -16.70
C ASP A 63 14.98 -1.37 -15.27
N ILE A 64 16.20 -1.89 -15.11
CA ILE A 64 16.76 -2.28 -13.80
C ILE A 64 16.86 -1.14 -12.79
N ARG A 65 16.81 0.12 -13.25
CA ARG A 65 16.87 1.32 -12.40
C ARG A 65 15.53 1.66 -11.73
N ILE A 66 14.43 1.04 -12.16
CA ILE A 66 13.10 1.33 -11.62
C ILE A 66 13.08 1.09 -10.13
N SER A 67 12.54 2.05 -9.39
CA SER A 67 12.30 1.97 -7.96
C SER A 67 10.83 2.29 -7.69
N ASN A 68 10.23 1.56 -6.75
CA ASN A 68 8.89 1.88 -6.30
C ASN A 68 8.97 2.92 -5.17
N PRO A 69 8.39 4.12 -5.33
CA PRO A 69 8.46 5.16 -4.30
C PRO A 69 7.78 4.75 -2.99
N SER A 70 6.77 3.89 -3.03
CA SER A 70 6.12 3.39 -1.82
C SER A 70 7.02 2.43 -1.03
N GLY A 71 7.77 1.57 -1.72
CA GLY A 71 8.76 0.70 -1.09
C GLY A 71 9.94 1.49 -0.51
N ALA A 72 10.44 2.48 -1.26
CA ALA A 72 11.48 3.38 -0.77
C ALA A 72 11.01 4.14 0.49
N THR A 73 9.75 4.55 0.52
CA THR A 73 9.12 5.19 1.68
C THR A 73 9.02 4.24 2.88
N ALA A 74 8.53 3.02 2.66
CA ALA A 74 8.43 2.01 3.70
C ALA A 74 9.80 1.75 4.34
N LEU A 75 10.83 1.52 3.54
CA LEU A 75 12.20 1.31 4.04
C LEU A 75 12.76 2.51 4.82
N ALA A 76 12.46 3.74 4.38
CA ALA A 76 12.97 4.95 5.04
C ALA A 76 12.22 5.28 6.34
N LEU A 77 10.97 4.91 6.46
CA LEU A 77 10.14 5.22 7.63
C LEU A 77 10.14 4.10 8.68
N ASP A 78 10.60 2.89 8.34
CA ASP A 78 10.58 1.76 9.25
C ASP A 78 11.31 2.05 10.55
N GLY A 79 10.65 1.78 11.67
CA GLY A 79 11.19 1.99 12.99
C GLY A 79 11.38 3.47 13.40
N THR A 80 10.98 4.43 12.56
CA THR A 80 11.12 5.85 12.89
C THR A 80 10.04 6.33 13.87
N VAL A 81 10.36 7.43 14.58
CA VAL A 81 9.39 8.11 15.44
C VAL A 81 9.16 9.52 14.89
N ILE A 82 7.90 9.86 14.70
CA ILE A 82 7.46 11.21 14.37
C ILE A 82 6.91 11.90 15.61
N GLN A 83 6.99 13.23 15.66
CA GLN A 83 6.36 14.03 16.70
C GLN A 83 5.03 14.55 16.17
N THR A 84 3.97 14.38 16.92
CA THR A 84 2.63 14.91 16.65
C THR A 84 2.23 15.85 17.78
N ALA A 85 1.19 16.63 17.61
CA ALA A 85 0.64 17.50 18.66
C ALA A 85 0.27 16.71 19.94
N ASP A 86 -0.13 15.45 19.79
CA ASP A 86 -0.56 14.57 20.90
C ASP A 86 0.57 13.67 21.42
N GLY A 87 1.81 13.90 21.00
CA GLY A 87 2.98 13.14 21.43
C GLY A 87 3.63 12.32 20.31
N PRO A 88 4.61 11.47 20.69
CA PRO A 88 5.36 10.68 19.73
C PRO A 88 4.52 9.57 19.09
N ALA A 89 4.73 9.32 17.80
CA ALA A 89 4.15 8.21 17.08
C ALA A 89 5.24 7.38 16.39
N ARG A 90 5.26 6.06 16.63
CA ARG A 90 6.20 5.14 15.99
C ARG A 90 5.60 4.56 14.73
N ILE A 91 6.35 4.60 13.66
CA ILE A 91 6.02 3.98 12.38
C ILE A 91 6.74 2.64 12.29
N GLU A 92 5.99 1.60 12.00
CA GLU A 92 6.49 0.31 11.57
C GLU A 92 5.97 0.04 10.16
N THR A 93 6.72 -0.72 9.36
CA THR A 93 6.35 -0.91 7.97
C THR A 93 6.36 -2.36 7.52
N ALA A 94 5.65 -2.65 6.44
CA ALA A 94 5.72 -3.90 5.72
C ALA A 94 5.70 -3.64 4.21
N MET A 95 6.51 -4.38 3.46
CA MET A 95 6.48 -4.36 2.00
C MET A 95 5.72 -5.56 1.45
N PHE A 96 5.19 -5.41 0.24
CA PHE A 96 4.48 -6.48 -0.46
C PHE A 96 5.06 -6.70 -1.86
N PRO A 97 5.10 -7.95 -2.32
CA PRO A 97 5.51 -8.25 -3.68
C PRO A 97 4.45 -7.79 -4.68
N VAL A 98 4.89 -7.40 -5.87
CA VAL A 98 4.00 -7.11 -7.00
C VAL A 98 3.71 -8.44 -7.71
N ARG A 99 2.90 -9.31 -7.07
CA ARG A 99 2.53 -10.63 -7.58
C ARG A 99 1.10 -11.00 -7.19
N TRP A 100 0.29 -11.40 -8.17
CA TRP A 100 -1.10 -11.78 -7.96
C TRP A 100 -1.27 -13.01 -7.06
N ALA A 101 -0.35 -13.98 -7.17
CA ALA A 101 -0.41 -15.22 -6.40
C ALA A 101 -0.34 -14.95 -4.89
N ASP A 102 0.61 -14.15 -4.45
CA ASP A 102 0.78 -13.80 -3.03
C ASP A 102 -0.49 -13.17 -2.42
N PHE A 103 -1.14 -12.32 -3.19
CA PHE A 103 -2.37 -11.68 -2.76
C PHE A 103 -3.52 -12.69 -2.71
N ALA A 104 -3.63 -13.58 -3.71
CA ALA A 104 -4.63 -14.63 -3.71
C ALA A 104 -4.46 -15.61 -2.54
N GLU A 105 -3.23 -15.84 -2.11
CA GLU A 105 -2.89 -16.65 -0.93
C GLU A 105 -3.12 -15.94 0.41
N GLY A 106 -3.57 -14.68 0.40
CA GLY A 106 -3.91 -13.92 1.59
C GLY A 106 -2.70 -13.36 2.36
N THR A 107 -1.61 -13.06 1.65
CA THR A 107 -0.39 -12.47 2.26
C THR A 107 -0.69 -11.14 2.95
N VAL A 108 -1.58 -10.31 2.39
CA VAL A 108 -1.96 -9.03 2.99
C VAL A 108 -2.62 -9.26 4.36
N GLU A 109 -3.60 -10.15 4.41
CA GLU A 109 -4.33 -10.44 5.63
C GLU A 109 -3.43 -11.08 6.68
N ARG A 110 -2.54 -11.99 6.29
CA ARG A 110 -1.58 -12.61 7.23
C ARG A 110 -0.62 -11.59 7.83
N ALA A 111 -0.13 -10.66 7.01
CA ALA A 111 0.82 -9.64 7.45
C ALA A 111 0.16 -8.58 8.36
N LEU A 112 -1.07 -8.14 8.06
CA LEU A 112 -1.68 -7.00 8.74
C LEU A 112 -2.57 -7.39 9.93
N ARG A 113 -3.25 -8.54 9.89
CA ARG A 113 -4.21 -8.98 10.93
C ARG A 113 -3.66 -8.94 12.36
N PRO A 114 -2.40 -9.34 12.65
CA PRO A 114 -1.86 -9.30 14.01
C PRO A 114 -1.68 -7.89 14.57
N TYR A 115 -1.64 -6.88 13.70
CA TYR A 115 -1.26 -5.52 14.05
C TYR A 115 -2.41 -4.52 13.99
N LEU A 116 -3.35 -4.63 13.05
CA LEU A 116 -4.48 -3.68 12.94
C LEU A 116 -5.20 -3.42 14.26
N PRO A 117 -5.46 -4.42 15.14
CA PRO A 117 -6.09 -4.14 16.45
C PRO A 117 -5.17 -3.44 17.47
N LYS A 118 -3.91 -3.19 17.13
CA LYS A 118 -2.88 -2.67 18.03
C LYS A 118 -2.31 -1.32 17.61
N VAL A 119 -2.69 -0.85 16.44
CA VAL A 119 -2.21 0.43 15.90
C VAL A 119 -3.29 1.50 16.01
N ASP A 120 -2.87 2.75 15.99
CA ASP A 120 -3.75 3.91 16.07
C ASP A 120 -4.06 4.48 14.69
N LEU A 121 -3.29 4.10 13.65
CA LEU A 121 -3.49 4.46 12.25
C LEU A 121 -2.81 3.46 11.35
N PHE A 122 -3.40 3.14 10.18
CA PHE A 122 -2.68 2.46 9.11
C PHE A 122 -2.90 3.15 7.76
N THR A 123 -1.91 3.04 6.89
CA THR A 123 -2.08 3.39 5.47
C THR A 123 -1.33 2.42 4.58
N THR A 124 -2.01 1.95 3.54
CA THR A 124 -1.33 1.28 2.45
C THR A 124 -0.86 2.34 1.44
N VAL A 125 0.35 2.17 0.93
CA VAL A 125 0.97 3.14 0.01
C VAL A 125 1.42 2.43 -1.24
N SER A 126 1.16 2.99 -2.40
CA SER A 126 1.63 2.48 -3.68
C SER A 126 2.00 3.60 -4.66
N GLN A 127 2.68 3.23 -5.75
CA GLN A 127 2.96 4.14 -6.84
C GLN A 127 1.68 4.40 -7.63
N GLY A 128 1.39 5.67 -7.89
CA GLY A 128 0.20 6.13 -8.60
C GLY A 128 0.52 6.91 -9.87
N ARG A 129 0.07 8.15 -9.92
CA ARG A 129 0.17 9.04 -11.09
C ARG A 129 1.45 9.88 -11.07
N VAL A 130 1.81 10.42 -12.21
CA VAL A 130 2.94 11.34 -12.32
C VAL A 130 2.63 12.66 -11.61
N GLY A 131 3.57 13.11 -10.78
CA GLY A 131 3.62 14.48 -10.24
C GLY A 131 2.60 14.83 -9.17
N ARG A 132 1.86 13.84 -8.60
CA ARG A 132 0.86 14.11 -7.56
C ARG A 132 0.65 12.96 -6.60
N PHE A 133 0.14 13.28 -5.43
CA PHE A 133 -0.45 12.30 -4.50
C PHE A 133 -1.96 12.22 -4.68
N ASP A 134 -2.51 11.03 -4.50
CA ASP A 134 -3.95 10.81 -4.41
C ASP A 134 -4.27 10.11 -3.07
N VAL A 135 -5.20 10.65 -2.29
CA VAL A 135 -5.81 9.97 -1.14
C VAL A 135 -7.06 9.27 -1.65
N GLU A 136 -7.02 7.96 -1.73
CA GLU A 136 -8.07 7.17 -2.37
C GLU A 136 -9.28 6.99 -1.45
N ARG A 137 -10.47 7.34 -1.95
CA ARG A 137 -11.71 7.31 -1.17
C ARG A 137 -12.35 5.93 -1.12
N THR A 138 -12.29 5.21 -2.23
CA THR A 138 -13.04 3.97 -2.41
C THR A 138 -12.19 2.91 -3.11
N ASN A 139 -12.20 1.69 -2.60
CA ASN A 139 -11.48 0.56 -3.16
C ASN A 139 -12.47 -0.49 -3.67
N GLY A 140 -12.21 -1.04 -4.85
CA GLY A 140 -13.12 -1.96 -5.52
C GLY A 140 -12.71 -3.43 -5.39
N ALA A 141 -13.70 -4.32 -5.28
CA ALA A 141 -13.53 -5.78 -5.24
C ALA A 141 -13.15 -6.38 -6.61
N TRP A 142 -12.35 -5.67 -7.37
CA TRP A 142 -11.94 -6.10 -8.72
C TRP A 142 -10.45 -5.96 -8.90
N ARG A 143 -9.82 -6.93 -9.58
CA ARG A 143 -8.41 -6.90 -9.94
C ARG A 143 -8.20 -7.16 -11.43
N GLY A 144 -7.18 -6.53 -11.99
CA GLY A 144 -6.83 -6.62 -13.40
C GLY A 144 -5.70 -5.66 -13.78
N GLY A 145 -5.65 -5.31 -15.05
CA GLY A 145 -4.68 -4.36 -15.58
C GLY A 145 -3.41 -5.03 -16.09
N TYR A 146 -2.28 -4.62 -15.59
CA TYR A 146 -0.97 -5.05 -16.07
C TYR A 146 -0.59 -6.45 -15.58
N PRO A 147 0.32 -7.15 -16.29
CA PRO A 147 1.00 -8.32 -15.74
C PRO A 147 1.78 -7.97 -14.47
N ASP A 148 1.90 -8.93 -13.57
CA ASP A 148 2.72 -8.81 -12.37
C ASP A 148 4.21 -9.12 -12.64
N ASN A 149 5.04 -9.16 -11.59
CA ASN A 149 6.47 -9.46 -11.71
C ASN A 149 6.79 -10.90 -12.18
N ASP A 150 5.81 -11.78 -12.19
CA ASP A 150 5.91 -13.12 -12.77
C ASP A 150 5.31 -13.18 -14.19
N ASN A 151 4.98 -12.02 -14.80
CA ASN A 151 4.30 -11.85 -16.08
C ASN A 151 2.92 -12.54 -16.14
N VAL A 152 2.25 -12.63 -15.01
CA VAL A 152 0.90 -13.20 -14.90
C VAL A 152 -0.12 -12.07 -14.95
N SER A 153 -1.13 -12.19 -15.83
CA SER A 153 -2.29 -11.30 -15.87
C SER A 153 -3.49 -11.94 -15.16
N ARG A 154 -4.29 -11.12 -14.51
CA ARG A 154 -5.56 -11.50 -13.88
C ARG A 154 -6.63 -10.49 -14.25
N THR A 155 -7.88 -10.93 -14.36
CA THR A 155 -9.05 -10.06 -14.58
C THR A 155 -10.25 -10.75 -13.95
N GLU A 156 -10.50 -10.46 -12.67
CA GLU A 156 -11.51 -11.15 -11.88
C GLU A 156 -11.87 -10.38 -10.61
N THR A 157 -12.89 -10.82 -9.90
CA THR A 157 -13.17 -10.35 -8.54
C THR A 157 -12.00 -10.73 -7.62
N VAL A 158 -11.60 -9.80 -6.75
CA VAL A 158 -10.56 -10.05 -5.74
C VAL A 158 -10.90 -11.30 -4.93
N PRO A 159 -10.08 -12.35 -4.95
CA PRO A 159 -10.36 -13.56 -4.17
C PRO A 159 -10.09 -13.30 -2.69
N VAL A 160 -11.09 -13.58 -1.85
CA VAL A 160 -11.00 -13.47 -0.40
C VAL A 160 -11.54 -14.74 0.27
N ALA A 161 -11.11 -15.01 1.50
CA ALA A 161 -11.47 -16.24 2.21
C ALA A 161 -12.98 -16.44 2.41
N ASP A 162 -13.75 -15.33 2.58
CA ASP A 162 -15.20 -15.35 2.68
C ASP A 162 -15.80 -14.49 1.57
N ALA A 163 -15.93 -15.09 0.39
CA ALA A 163 -16.45 -14.42 -0.79
C ALA A 163 -17.97 -14.15 -0.69
N ALA A 164 -18.72 -14.91 0.10
CA ALA A 164 -20.15 -14.75 0.23
C ALA A 164 -20.55 -13.43 0.92
N SER A 165 -19.71 -12.94 1.83
CA SER A 165 -19.90 -11.67 2.53
C SER A 165 -19.05 -10.53 1.97
N GLN A 166 -18.49 -10.71 0.78
CA GLN A 166 -17.59 -9.73 0.18
C GLN A 166 -18.33 -8.52 -0.38
N PRO A 167 -18.11 -7.29 0.16
CA PRO A 167 -18.69 -6.08 -0.43
C PRO A 167 -17.98 -5.75 -1.76
N GLN A 168 -18.71 -5.10 -2.67
CA GLN A 168 -18.13 -4.60 -3.91
C GLN A 168 -17.15 -3.44 -3.66
N TRP A 169 -17.39 -2.68 -2.61
CA TRP A 169 -16.65 -1.48 -2.28
C TRP A 169 -16.28 -1.44 -0.81
N THR A 170 -15.09 -0.94 -0.53
CA THR A 170 -14.66 -0.52 0.81
C THR A 170 -14.21 0.93 0.76
N SER A 171 -14.21 1.62 1.89
CA SER A 171 -13.88 3.04 1.94
C SER A 171 -12.74 3.35 2.88
N THR A 172 -12.04 4.44 2.58
CA THR A 172 -11.06 5.05 3.49
C THR A 172 -11.76 5.63 4.72
N THR A 173 -11.10 5.52 5.86
CA THR A 173 -11.40 6.29 7.08
C THR A 173 -10.23 7.20 7.47
N LEU A 174 -9.24 7.35 6.57
CA LEU A 174 -8.22 8.39 6.73
C LEU A 174 -8.88 9.77 6.80
N PRO A 175 -8.36 10.70 7.59
CA PRO A 175 -8.83 12.09 7.64
C PRO A 175 -8.38 12.81 6.35
N TYR A 176 -8.93 12.40 5.22
CA TYR A 176 -8.51 12.83 3.89
C TYR A 176 -8.64 14.34 3.67
N LYS A 177 -9.65 14.99 4.28
CA LYS A 177 -9.83 16.45 4.19
C LYS A 177 -8.64 17.19 4.79
N ASP A 178 -8.19 16.74 5.96
CA ASP A 178 -7.06 17.34 6.66
C ASP A 178 -5.77 17.11 5.91
N ILE A 179 -5.56 15.88 5.40
CA ILE A 179 -4.39 15.51 4.59
C ILE A 179 -4.32 16.37 3.31
N VAL A 180 -5.43 16.54 2.61
CA VAL A 180 -5.49 17.31 1.36
C VAL A 180 -5.32 18.82 1.62
N ALA A 181 -5.88 19.32 2.73
CA ALA A 181 -5.77 20.74 3.10
C ALA A 181 -4.40 21.15 3.62
N ALA A 182 -3.60 20.18 4.10
CA ALA A 182 -2.29 20.46 4.67
C ALA A 182 -1.25 20.67 3.56
N ASP A 183 -0.36 21.64 3.76
CA ASP A 183 0.83 21.86 2.92
C ASP A 183 1.92 20.87 3.34
N THR A 184 1.81 19.62 2.85
CA THR A 184 2.71 18.53 3.25
C THR A 184 4.00 18.45 2.45
N GLY A 185 4.10 19.17 1.33
CA GLY A 185 5.29 19.19 0.48
C GLY A 185 4.99 19.66 -0.94
N ARG A 186 6.00 19.56 -1.85
CA ARG A 186 5.91 20.19 -3.18
C ARG A 186 4.96 19.52 -4.17
N PHE A 187 4.58 18.27 -3.95
CA PHE A 187 3.62 17.62 -4.83
C PHE A 187 2.19 17.90 -4.37
N PRO A 188 1.28 18.27 -5.28
CA PRO A 188 -0.12 18.44 -4.92
C PRO A 188 -0.73 17.14 -4.41
N VAL A 189 -1.66 17.26 -3.45
CA VAL A 189 -2.40 16.15 -2.86
C VAL A 189 -3.88 16.30 -3.21
N TYR A 190 -4.47 15.24 -3.73
CA TYR A 190 -5.86 15.23 -4.16
C TYR A 190 -6.70 14.25 -3.35
N ASP A 191 -7.94 14.66 -3.06
CA ASP A 191 -9.02 13.77 -2.66
C ASP A 191 -9.52 13.04 -3.92
N HIS A 192 -9.19 11.75 -4.07
CA HIS A 192 -9.49 11.02 -5.27
C HIS A 192 -10.72 10.10 -5.08
N THR A 193 -11.78 10.43 -5.79
CA THR A 193 -13.11 9.81 -5.67
C THR A 193 -13.49 8.95 -6.88
N GLU A 194 -12.81 9.11 -8.03
CA GLU A 194 -13.14 8.42 -9.27
C GLU A 194 -13.02 6.89 -9.14
N VAL A 195 -14.02 6.19 -9.65
CA VAL A 195 -14.06 4.72 -9.73
C VAL A 195 -14.61 4.28 -11.09
N THR A 196 -14.42 3.01 -11.43
CA THR A 196 -15.14 2.37 -12.56
C THR A 196 -16.07 1.30 -12.00
N GLU A 197 -17.34 1.35 -12.38
CA GLU A 197 -18.37 0.43 -11.94
C GLU A 197 -19.19 -0.14 -13.09
N ILE A 198 -19.86 -1.26 -12.84
CA ILE A 198 -21.08 -1.61 -13.62
C ILE A 198 -22.26 -1.21 -12.74
N PRO A 199 -23.09 -0.25 -13.18
CA PRO A 199 -24.28 0.17 -12.43
C PRO A 199 -25.24 -0.99 -12.16
N ALA A 200 -26.05 -0.88 -11.11
CA ALA A 200 -27.07 -1.89 -10.81
C ALA A 200 -28.01 -2.12 -12.02
N GLY A 201 -28.15 -3.39 -12.41
CA GLY A 201 -28.93 -3.77 -13.61
C GLY A 201 -28.25 -3.49 -14.96
N GLY A 202 -27.06 -2.90 -14.95
CA GLY A 202 -26.25 -2.66 -16.15
C GLY A 202 -25.33 -3.84 -16.48
N THR A 203 -24.64 -3.75 -17.64
CA THR A 203 -23.66 -4.75 -18.10
C THR A 203 -22.34 -4.11 -18.56
N VAL A 204 -22.33 -2.80 -18.72
CA VAL A 204 -21.18 -2.06 -19.27
C VAL A 204 -20.50 -1.25 -18.17
N PRO A 205 -19.17 -1.29 -18.07
CA PRO A 205 -18.42 -0.44 -17.15
C PRO A 205 -18.58 1.06 -17.46
N VAL A 206 -18.74 1.86 -16.41
CA VAL A 206 -18.89 3.31 -16.47
C VAL A 206 -17.94 3.93 -15.46
N VAL A 207 -17.24 5.00 -15.85
CA VAL A 207 -16.44 5.83 -14.93
C VAL A 207 -17.34 6.76 -14.15
N ARG A 208 -17.12 6.85 -12.83
CA ARG A 208 -17.83 7.76 -11.92
C ARG A 208 -16.82 8.67 -11.21
N ALA A 209 -16.98 9.96 -11.38
CA ALA A 209 -16.10 10.95 -10.75
C ALA A 209 -16.29 11.03 -9.23
N ASP A 210 -17.51 10.79 -8.74
CA ASP A 210 -17.91 11.05 -7.34
C ASP A 210 -18.10 9.76 -6.52
N GLY A 211 -17.46 8.68 -6.92
CA GLY A 211 -17.58 7.37 -6.27
C GLY A 211 -18.68 6.48 -6.83
N PRO A 212 -18.82 5.26 -6.30
CA PRO A 212 -19.73 4.25 -6.84
C PRO A 212 -21.20 4.55 -6.53
N THR A 213 -22.06 4.13 -7.44
CA THR A 213 -23.50 4.16 -7.20
C THR A 213 -24.00 2.95 -6.39
N SER A 214 -25.13 3.11 -5.71
CA SER A 214 -25.69 2.04 -4.86
C SER A 214 -25.99 0.78 -5.69
N GLY A 215 -25.58 -0.39 -5.18
CA GLY A 215 -25.80 -1.68 -5.81
C GLY A 215 -24.94 -1.95 -7.05
N SER A 216 -23.96 -1.10 -7.35
CA SER A 216 -23.05 -1.29 -8.47
C SER A 216 -22.01 -2.39 -8.20
N THR A 217 -21.43 -2.91 -9.27
CA THR A 217 -20.34 -3.90 -9.24
C THR A 217 -19.01 -3.22 -9.60
N ALA A 218 -17.99 -3.44 -8.80
CA ALA A 218 -16.68 -2.84 -9.00
C ALA A 218 -15.98 -3.33 -10.29
N ARG A 219 -15.28 -2.41 -10.97
CA ARG A 219 -14.34 -2.69 -12.06
C ARG A 219 -13.00 -1.97 -11.87
N ALA A 220 -12.98 -0.85 -11.16
CA ALA A 220 -11.77 -0.22 -10.63
C ALA A 220 -12.14 0.61 -9.42
N GLY A 221 -11.33 0.56 -8.37
CA GLY A 221 -11.41 1.52 -7.26
C GLY A 221 -10.65 2.80 -7.59
N GLY A 222 -10.50 3.69 -6.63
CA GLY A 222 -9.71 4.91 -6.78
C GLY A 222 -8.27 4.63 -7.17
N GLY A 223 -7.70 3.54 -6.68
CA GLY A 223 -6.39 3.01 -7.07
C GLY A 223 -6.33 2.29 -8.41
N GLY A 224 -7.35 2.40 -9.26
CA GLY A 224 -7.45 1.63 -10.50
C GLY A 224 -7.93 0.20 -10.25
N ASN A 225 -7.39 -0.76 -10.99
CA ASN A 225 -7.74 -2.18 -10.86
C ASN A 225 -6.52 -3.09 -10.68
N TYR A 226 -5.35 -2.52 -10.41
CA TYR A 226 -4.11 -3.27 -10.19
C TYR A 226 -3.91 -3.61 -8.71
N LEU A 227 -2.75 -4.16 -8.36
CA LEU A 227 -2.41 -4.56 -6.98
C LEU A 227 -2.49 -3.41 -5.96
N SER A 228 -2.37 -2.16 -6.40
CA SER A 228 -2.61 -0.97 -5.57
C SER A 228 -4.04 -0.87 -5.06
N ASN A 229 -5.02 -1.10 -5.93
CA ASN A 229 -6.42 -1.20 -5.52
C ASN A 229 -6.65 -2.46 -4.66
N GLU A 230 -6.04 -3.59 -5.02
CA GLU A 230 -6.24 -4.83 -4.28
C GLU A 230 -5.72 -4.76 -2.84
N ILE A 231 -4.52 -4.18 -2.60
CA ILE A 231 -4.03 -4.02 -1.23
C ILE A 231 -4.91 -3.08 -0.42
N ALA A 232 -5.36 -1.98 -1.02
CA ALA A 232 -6.26 -1.02 -0.40
C ALA A 232 -7.60 -1.68 -0.01
N TYR A 233 -8.18 -2.43 -0.95
CA TYR A 233 -9.41 -3.18 -0.73
C TYR A 233 -9.25 -4.21 0.39
N ARG A 234 -8.21 -5.06 0.34
CA ARG A 234 -7.97 -6.11 1.33
C ARG A 234 -7.71 -5.55 2.73
N ALA A 235 -6.90 -4.51 2.84
CA ALA A 235 -6.56 -3.91 4.13
C ALA A 235 -7.77 -3.25 4.79
N THR A 236 -8.57 -2.50 4.04
CA THR A 236 -9.80 -1.87 4.55
C THR A 236 -10.90 -2.89 4.82
N LEU A 237 -11.06 -3.92 3.97
CA LEU A 237 -11.97 -5.04 4.25
C LEU A 237 -11.57 -5.79 5.53
N LEU A 238 -10.28 -6.04 5.72
CA LEU A 238 -9.79 -6.70 6.94
C LEU A 238 -10.07 -5.84 8.18
N ARG A 239 -9.84 -4.52 8.13
CA ARG A 239 -10.20 -3.58 9.21
C ARG A 239 -11.70 -3.69 9.54
N ASP A 240 -12.55 -3.66 8.52
CA ASP A 240 -14.00 -3.68 8.69
C ASP A 240 -14.47 -5.03 9.28
N ARG A 241 -13.92 -6.15 8.80
CA ARG A 241 -14.19 -7.49 9.35
C ARG A 241 -13.68 -7.71 10.79
N LEU A 242 -12.71 -6.91 11.22
CA LEU A 242 -12.26 -6.88 12.62
C LEU A 242 -13.12 -5.96 13.50
N GLY A 243 -14.16 -5.33 12.96
CA GLY A 243 -15.02 -4.37 13.69
C GLY A 243 -14.32 -3.06 14.03
N LEU A 244 -13.29 -2.68 13.24
CA LEU A 244 -12.45 -1.52 13.54
C LEU A 244 -12.75 -0.32 12.62
N HIS A 245 -13.85 -0.35 11.85
CA HIS A 245 -14.17 0.70 10.87
C HIS A 245 -14.19 2.10 11.51
N ASP A 246 -14.88 2.24 12.62
CA ASP A 246 -15.12 3.54 13.28
C ASP A 246 -14.00 3.92 14.27
N SER A 247 -13.11 2.99 14.60
CA SER A 247 -12.09 3.19 15.64
C SER A 247 -10.66 3.21 15.14
N LEU A 248 -10.40 2.70 13.91
CA LEU A 248 -9.08 2.66 13.31
C LEU A 248 -9.07 3.43 11.99
N PRO A 249 -8.58 4.68 11.99
CA PRO A 249 -8.34 5.41 10.74
C PRO A 249 -7.40 4.63 9.82
N GLY A 250 -7.82 4.47 8.57
CA GLY A 250 -6.99 3.76 7.61
C GLY A 250 -7.52 3.80 6.19
N GLY A 251 -6.63 3.66 5.23
CA GLY A 251 -6.95 3.74 3.81
C GLY A 251 -5.73 3.63 2.93
N HIS A 252 -5.77 4.28 1.77
CA HIS A 252 -4.74 4.17 0.74
C HIS A 252 -4.27 5.52 0.24
N ILE A 253 -2.95 5.63 0.03
CA ILE A 253 -2.29 6.80 -0.55
C ILE A 253 -1.48 6.35 -1.76
N HIS A 254 -1.73 6.96 -2.91
CA HIS A 254 -0.86 6.88 -4.07
C HIS A 254 0.20 7.97 -4.03
N THR A 255 1.45 7.58 -4.23
CA THR A 255 2.58 8.51 -4.39
C THR A 255 2.75 8.90 -5.85
N PRO A 256 3.43 10.03 -6.14
CA PRO A 256 3.94 10.29 -7.48
C PRO A 256 4.85 9.15 -7.97
N VAL A 257 4.84 8.91 -9.28
CA VAL A 257 5.81 8.01 -9.94
C VAL A 257 7.21 8.61 -9.79
N LEU A 258 8.21 7.79 -9.47
CA LEU A 258 9.61 8.20 -9.53
C LEU A 258 10.07 8.34 -10.98
N GLN A 259 10.46 9.55 -11.34
CA GLN A 259 10.94 9.88 -12.67
C GLN A 259 12.43 10.21 -12.64
N PHE A 260 13.14 9.80 -13.68
CA PHE A 260 14.51 10.22 -13.96
C PHE A 260 14.51 11.62 -14.58
N GLY A 261 15.62 12.34 -14.47
CA GLY A 261 15.85 13.58 -15.18
C GLY A 261 15.84 13.36 -16.70
N ALA A 262 15.49 14.41 -17.44
CA ALA A 262 15.27 14.35 -18.89
C ALA A 262 16.47 13.81 -19.69
N GLY A 263 17.69 13.92 -19.17
CA GLY A 263 18.91 13.39 -19.79
C GLY A 263 19.23 11.93 -19.44
N ASN A 264 18.45 11.29 -18.58
CA ASN A 264 18.73 9.94 -18.07
C ASN A 264 17.69 8.91 -18.56
N THR A 265 17.51 8.82 -19.88
CA THR A 265 16.46 8.00 -20.51
C THR A 265 16.93 6.62 -20.96
N ASP A 266 18.24 6.41 -21.11
CA ASP A 266 18.80 5.13 -21.57
C ASP A 266 19.04 4.18 -20.38
N PRO A 267 18.32 3.05 -20.27
CA PRO A 267 18.51 2.06 -19.20
C PRO A 267 19.91 1.44 -19.18
N ALA A 268 20.59 1.37 -20.32
CA ALA A 268 21.92 0.77 -20.43
C ALA A 268 23.03 1.68 -19.90
N THR A 269 22.86 3.00 -20.00
CA THR A 269 23.87 4.00 -19.64
C THR A 269 23.42 4.96 -18.55
N GLY A 270 22.13 5.03 -18.25
CA GLY A 270 21.57 5.90 -17.23
C GLY A 270 21.97 5.49 -15.79
N ALA A 271 21.94 6.45 -14.89
CA ALA A 271 22.34 6.27 -13.50
C ALA A 271 21.16 6.34 -12.53
N ILE A 272 21.10 5.42 -11.56
CA ILE A 272 20.14 5.45 -10.44
C ILE A 272 20.42 6.59 -9.45
N THR A 273 21.59 7.22 -9.57
CA THR A 273 22.02 8.39 -8.78
C THR A 273 21.76 9.72 -9.50
N ASP A 274 20.94 9.72 -10.54
CA ASP A 274 20.46 10.92 -11.21
C ASP A 274 19.93 11.93 -10.17
N PRO A 275 20.40 13.20 -10.18
CA PRO A 275 20.05 14.17 -9.14
C PRO A 275 18.55 14.45 -9.04
N GLU A 276 17.84 14.45 -10.18
CA GLU A 276 16.39 14.67 -10.20
C GLU A 276 15.65 13.46 -9.61
N PHE A 277 16.04 12.25 -9.96
CA PHE A 277 15.50 11.03 -9.41
C PHE A 277 15.70 10.96 -7.87
N VAL A 278 16.92 11.26 -7.42
CA VAL A 278 17.25 11.27 -5.98
C VAL A 278 16.40 12.31 -5.24
N ARG A 279 16.30 13.53 -5.79
CA ARG A 279 15.47 14.59 -5.21
C ARG A 279 14.00 14.19 -5.14
N ASN A 280 13.45 13.66 -6.24
CA ASN A 280 12.06 13.18 -6.28
C ASN A 280 11.80 12.13 -5.20
N ARG A 281 12.70 11.16 -5.04
CA ARG A 281 12.59 10.12 -4.02
C ARG A 281 12.59 10.69 -2.61
N VAL A 282 13.53 11.60 -2.31
CA VAL A 282 13.62 12.23 -0.97
C VAL A 282 12.38 13.04 -0.67
N ASP A 283 11.90 13.84 -1.63
CA ASP A 283 10.72 14.68 -1.46
C ASP A 283 9.44 13.84 -1.27
N ILE A 284 9.28 12.73 -2.01
CA ILE A 284 8.14 11.82 -1.84
C ILE A 284 8.16 11.19 -0.44
N ILE A 285 9.30 10.69 0.02
CA ILE A 285 9.44 10.12 1.37
C ILE A 285 9.09 11.15 2.44
N ALA A 286 9.63 12.35 2.32
CA ALA A 286 9.36 13.44 3.27
C ALA A 286 7.87 13.81 3.28
N GLN A 287 7.24 13.88 2.12
CA GLN A 287 5.84 14.22 2.01
C GLN A 287 4.91 13.13 2.55
N VAL A 288 5.18 11.85 2.29
CA VAL A 288 4.40 10.76 2.93
C VAL A 288 4.53 10.83 4.44
N ARG A 289 5.73 11.07 4.97
CA ARG A 289 5.93 11.26 6.41
C ARG A 289 5.06 12.39 6.96
N ALA A 290 5.02 13.53 6.28
CA ALA A 290 4.19 14.67 6.67
C ALA A 290 2.69 14.35 6.59
N MET A 291 2.23 13.70 5.51
CA MET A 291 0.84 13.27 5.36
C MET A 291 0.40 12.30 6.49
N VAL A 292 1.27 11.36 6.85
CA VAL A 292 1.02 10.41 7.96
C VAL A 292 0.99 11.14 9.31
N THR A 293 1.82 12.18 9.49
CA THR A 293 1.78 13.02 10.70
C THR A 293 0.45 13.75 10.81
N VAL A 294 0.02 14.43 9.75
CA VAL A 294 -1.29 15.11 9.70
C VAL A 294 -2.44 14.14 9.95
N ALA A 295 -2.38 12.95 9.33
CA ALA A 295 -3.40 11.92 9.52
C ALA A 295 -3.50 11.47 10.99
N MET A 296 -2.36 11.34 11.68
CA MET A 296 -2.33 10.93 13.08
C MET A 296 -2.88 12.02 14.01
N GLU A 297 -2.55 13.28 13.75
CA GLU A 297 -3.04 14.44 14.51
C GLU A 297 -4.55 14.62 14.35
N ALA A 298 -5.05 14.59 13.12
CA ALA A 298 -6.47 14.74 12.84
C ALA A 298 -7.31 13.57 13.43
N ALA A 299 -6.78 12.35 13.40
CA ALA A 299 -7.43 11.19 14.00
C ALA A 299 -7.56 11.30 15.52
N ALA A 300 -6.59 11.91 16.19
CA ALA A 300 -6.62 12.11 17.65
C ALA A 300 -7.55 13.26 18.08
N GLY A 301 -7.73 14.27 17.21
CA GLY A 301 -8.58 15.42 17.46
C GLY A 301 -10.08 15.19 17.21
N SER A 302 -10.47 14.05 16.64
CA SER A 302 -11.88 13.69 16.45
C SER A 302 -12.44 13.12 17.74
N PRO A 303 -13.33 13.84 18.50
CA PRO A 303 -14.00 13.25 19.64
C PRO A 303 -14.82 12.06 19.14
N GLY A 304 -14.60 10.90 19.74
CA GLY A 304 -15.37 9.70 19.43
C GLY A 304 -16.87 10.03 19.47
N SER A 305 -17.51 9.96 18.31
CA SER A 305 -18.95 10.06 18.14
C SER A 305 -19.62 8.75 18.58
#